data_d74b12cd73661646d506fd0dc6f0e491
#
_entry.id   d74b12cd73661646d506fd0dc6f0e491
#
_cell.length_a   1.000
_cell.length_b   1.000
_cell.length_c   1.000
_cell.angle_alpha   90.00
_cell.angle_beta   90.00
_cell.angle_gamma   90.00
#
_symmetry.space_group_name_H-M   'P 1'
#
loop_
_entity.id
_entity.type
_entity.pdbx_description
1 polymer ?
#
loop_
_entity_poly.entity_id
_entity_poly.type
_entity_poly.pdbx_seq_one_letter_code
_entity_poly.pdbx_strand_id
1 'polypeptide(L)'
;MNRNSWAALVATSAVVVVLILGFRFLGGPGNQRLIRADQRTLQTLAQLAEQINTRWQTGGKTLPPNLDKFPDPAKKNPVTGTPFTYRLKSSSEYELCAIFLTDNRNAPDVNTTDPWLHAKGEYCFSLDPAQSVNIPWVPNY
;
A
#
# COMPACT_ATOMS: atom_id res chain seq x y z
N MET A 1 -28.89 -16.38 44.47
CA MET A 1 -28.33 -15.45 43.45
C MET A 1 -29.41 -14.44 43.17
N ASN A 2 -29.16 -13.14 43.48
CA ASN A 2 -30.18 -12.09 43.37
C ASN A 2 -30.47 -11.76 41.90
N ARG A 3 -31.73 -11.45 41.56
CA ARG A 3 -32.17 -11.04 40.21
C ARG A 3 -31.26 -9.99 39.56
N ASN A 4 -30.71 -9.06 40.38
CA ASN A 4 -29.80 -8.02 39.89
C ASN A 4 -28.42 -8.56 39.48
N SER A 5 -27.91 -9.60 40.16
CA SER A 5 -26.63 -10.22 39.82
C SER A 5 -26.71 -10.99 38.50
N TRP A 6 -27.87 -11.58 38.19
CA TRP A 6 -28.10 -12.31 36.94
C TRP A 6 -28.18 -11.34 35.76
N ALA A 7 -28.87 -10.22 35.91
CA ALA A 7 -28.93 -9.17 34.90
C ALA A 7 -27.55 -8.57 34.61
N ALA A 8 -26.74 -8.36 35.65
CA ALA A 8 -25.37 -7.86 35.49
C ALA A 8 -24.48 -8.87 34.67
N LEU A 9 -24.58 -10.18 35.00
CA LEU A 9 -23.83 -11.22 34.30
C LEU A 9 -24.23 -11.30 32.81
N VAL A 10 -25.52 -11.22 32.49
CA VAL A 10 -26.01 -11.24 31.11
C VAL A 10 -25.54 -10.00 30.36
N ALA A 11 -25.61 -8.82 30.95
CA ALA A 11 -25.15 -7.58 30.34
C ALA A 11 -23.63 -7.62 30.06
N THR A 12 -22.83 -8.09 31.03
CA THR A 12 -21.37 -8.18 30.87
C THR A 12 -21.00 -9.19 29.77
N SER A 13 -21.66 -10.34 29.74
CA SER A 13 -21.37 -11.34 28.66
C SER A 13 -21.75 -10.83 27.29
N ALA A 14 -22.85 -10.09 27.13
CA ALA A 14 -23.24 -9.47 25.86
C ALA A 14 -22.18 -8.47 25.39
N VAL A 15 -21.67 -7.62 26.26
CA VAL A 15 -20.60 -6.65 25.94
C VAL A 15 -19.33 -7.38 25.49
N VAL A 16 -18.91 -8.41 26.21
CA VAL A 16 -17.72 -9.21 25.85
C VAL A 16 -17.88 -9.86 24.49
N VAL A 17 -19.04 -10.44 24.17
CA VAL A 17 -19.31 -11.04 22.86
C VAL A 17 -19.23 -9.99 21.75
N VAL A 18 -19.84 -8.81 21.93
CA VAL A 18 -19.79 -7.72 20.95
C VAL A 18 -18.34 -7.24 20.72
N LEU A 19 -17.54 -7.12 21.79
CA LEU A 19 -16.13 -6.75 21.66
C LEU A 19 -15.32 -7.80 20.88
N ILE A 20 -15.52 -9.09 21.18
CA ILE A 20 -14.82 -10.19 20.48
C ILE A 20 -15.20 -10.20 18.99
N LEU A 21 -16.48 -10.06 18.67
CA LEU A 21 -16.96 -9.99 17.31
C LEU A 21 -16.40 -8.75 16.60
N GLY A 22 -16.43 -7.59 17.25
CA GLY A 22 -15.86 -6.35 16.72
C GLY A 22 -14.37 -6.50 16.36
N PHE A 23 -13.56 -7.08 17.26
CA PHE A 23 -12.14 -7.33 16.97
C PHE A 23 -11.90 -8.33 15.82
N ARG A 24 -12.79 -9.30 15.65
CA ARG A 24 -12.68 -10.25 14.53
C ARG A 24 -13.03 -9.62 13.18
N PHE A 25 -14.02 -8.72 13.14
CA PHE A 25 -14.44 -8.06 11.90
C PHE A 25 -13.51 -6.91 11.49
N LEU A 26 -12.97 -6.15 12.44
CA LEU A 26 -12.12 -4.98 12.16
C LEU A 26 -10.64 -5.34 11.89
N GLY A 27 -10.26 -6.61 12.04
CA GLY A 27 -8.85 -7.00 11.99
C GLY A 27 -8.08 -6.50 13.21
N GLY A 28 -7.19 -7.32 13.76
CA GLY A 28 -6.40 -6.94 14.94
C GLY A 28 -5.47 -5.75 14.66
N PRO A 29 -5.06 -4.99 15.71
CA PRO A 29 -4.20 -3.80 15.57
C PRO A 29 -2.87 -4.08 14.88
N GLY A 30 -2.40 -5.34 14.86
CA GLY A 30 -1.22 -5.77 14.12
C GLY A 30 -1.41 -5.67 12.60
N ASN A 31 -2.55 -6.09 12.09
CA ASN A 31 -2.83 -6.04 10.65
C ASN A 31 -2.92 -4.60 10.14
N GLN A 32 -3.49 -3.69 10.92
CA GLN A 32 -3.57 -2.27 10.59
C GLN A 32 -2.19 -1.61 10.44
N ARG A 33 -1.20 -2.04 11.23
CA ARG A 33 0.17 -1.55 11.09
C ARG A 33 0.81 -2.00 9.77
N LEU A 34 0.57 -3.24 9.36
CA LEU A 34 1.09 -3.78 8.09
C LEU A 34 0.45 -3.06 6.90
N ILE A 35 -0.86 -2.85 6.92
CA ILE A 35 -1.58 -2.10 5.88
C ILE A 35 -1.02 -0.67 5.74
N ARG A 36 -0.81 0.04 6.86
CA ARG A 36 -0.22 1.39 6.84
C ARG A 36 1.22 1.39 6.32
N ALA A 37 1.99 0.34 6.60
CA ALA A 37 3.34 0.18 6.08
C ALA A 37 3.32 0.04 4.54
N ASP A 38 2.43 -0.80 4.01
CA ASP A 38 2.27 -0.99 2.57
C ASP A 38 1.75 0.28 1.87
N GLN A 39 0.83 1.01 2.49
CA GLN A 39 0.35 2.30 1.98
C GLN A 39 1.49 3.32 1.86
N ARG A 40 2.40 3.41 2.83
CA ARG A 40 3.59 4.28 2.75
C ARG A 40 4.53 3.82 1.63
N THR A 41 4.71 2.51 1.46
CA THR A 41 5.50 1.95 0.37
C THR A 41 4.91 2.30 -0.98
N LEU A 42 3.60 2.14 -1.17
CA LEU A 42 2.89 2.52 -2.40
C LEU A 42 3.02 4.01 -2.68
N GLN A 43 2.85 4.86 -1.67
CA GLN A 43 2.95 6.30 -1.83
C GLN A 43 4.35 6.73 -2.29
N THR A 44 5.40 6.16 -1.71
CA THR A 44 6.78 6.44 -2.12
C THR A 44 7.05 5.92 -3.54
N LEU A 45 6.52 4.74 -3.88
CA LEU A 45 6.65 4.15 -5.21
C LEU A 45 5.95 5.00 -6.29
N ALA A 46 4.73 5.48 -5.98
CA ALA A 46 3.97 6.36 -6.87
C ALA A 46 4.67 7.71 -7.07
N GLN A 47 5.25 8.29 -6.01
CA GLN A 47 6.06 9.52 -6.11
C GLN A 47 7.30 9.30 -6.97
N LEU A 48 7.96 8.15 -6.87
CA LEU A 48 9.09 7.81 -7.72
C LEU A 48 8.65 7.66 -9.18
N ALA A 49 7.54 7.00 -9.45
CA ALA A 49 6.96 6.88 -10.78
C ALA A 49 6.64 8.25 -11.38
N GLU A 50 6.04 9.15 -10.60
CA GLU A 50 5.78 10.53 -11.05
C GLU A 50 7.05 11.30 -11.40
N GLN A 51 8.12 11.14 -10.62
CA GLN A 51 9.42 11.74 -10.93
C GLN A 51 10.02 11.16 -12.23
N ILE A 52 9.87 9.86 -12.46
CA ILE A 52 10.31 9.21 -13.72
C ILE A 52 9.51 9.76 -14.89
N ASN A 53 8.19 9.84 -14.77
CA ASN A 53 7.30 10.35 -15.81
C ASN A 53 7.59 11.83 -16.13
N THR A 54 7.81 12.66 -15.13
CA THR A 54 8.20 14.07 -15.30
C THR A 54 9.51 14.19 -16.05
N ARG A 55 10.53 13.38 -15.71
CA ARG A 55 11.80 13.36 -16.43
C ARG A 55 11.66 12.90 -17.86
N TRP A 56 10.85 11.89 -18.12
CA TRP A 56 10.56 11.41 -19.46
C TRP A 56 9.90 12.50 -20.31
N GLN A 57 8.93 13.22 -19.76
CA GLN A 57 8.25 14.33 -20.45
C GLN A 57 9.18 15.48 -20.77
N THR A 58 10.08 15.86 -19.85
CA THR A 58 11.00 16.99 -20.01
C THR A 58 12.31 16.62 -20.70
N GLY A 59 12.70 15.32 -20.66
CA GLY A 59 13.98 14.81 -21.14
C GLY A 59 13.95 14.21 -22.56
N GLY A 60 13.00 14.63 -23.43
CA GLY A 60 12.94 14.15 -24.81
C GLY A 60 12.37 12.74 -24.95
N LYS A 61 11.45 12.34 -24.08
CA LYS A 61 10.75 11.05 -24.07
C LYS A 61 11.68 9.84 -23.96
N THR A 62 12.73 9.99 -23.16
CA THR A 62 13.69 8.91 -22.91
C THR A 62 13.59 8.49 -21.43
N LEU A 63 13.34 7.21 -21.20
CA LEU A 63 13.34 6.63 -19.85
C LEU A 63 14.77 6.55 -19.28
N PRO A 64 14.97 6.81 -17.99
CA PRO A 64 16.27 6.66 -17.36
C PRO A 64 16.72 5.18 -17.38
N PRO A 65 17.99 4.89 -17.64
CA PRO A 65 18.47 3.50 -17.64
C PRO A 65 18.51 2.87 -16.26
N ASN A 66 18.58 3.70 -15.20
CA ASN A 66 18.60 3.30 -13.81
C ASN A 66 18.10 4.43 -12.89
N LEU A 67 18.01 4.17 -11.60
CA LEU A 67 17.56 5.12 -10.58
C LEU A 67 18.68 5.95 -9.93
N ASP A 68 19.92 5.91 -10.41
CA ASP A 68 21.08 6.54 -9.74
C ASP A 68 20.91 8.05 -9.59
N LYS A 69 20.24 8.68 -10.54
CA LYS A 69 20.02 10.14 -10.56
C LYS A 69 18.84 10.61 -9.69
N PHE A 70 18.15 9.69 -9.02
CA PHE A 70 17.04 10.02 -8.12
C PHE A 70 17.53 10.09 -6.67
N PRO A 71 16.89 10.90 -5.81
CA PRO A 71 17.29 11.02 -4.41
C PRO A 71 17.09 9.70 -3.65
N ASP A 72 18.02 9.39 -2.76
CA ASP A 72 18.02 8.14 -1.98
C ASP A 72 16.70 7.82 -1.26
N PRO A 73 16.01 8.78 -0.61
CA PRO A 73 14.75 8.48 0.05
C PRO A 73 13.66 7.99 -0.92
N ALA A 74 13.65 8.50 -2.17
CA ALA A 74 12.66 8.12 -3.17
C ALA A 74 12.91 6.74 -3.77
N LYS A 75 14.12 6.21 -3.67
CA LYS A 75 14.54 4.91 -4.24
C LYS A 75 14.36 3.74 -3.29
N LYS A 76 13.99 3.99 -2.03
CA LYS A 76 13.95 2.99 -0.96
C LYS A 76 12.56 2.88 -0.35
N ASN A 77 12.21 1.66 0.00
CA ASN A 77 11.02 1.40 0.79
C ASN A 77 11.15 2.10 2.16
N PRO A 78 10.24 3.01 2.53
CA PRO A 78 10.35 3.80 3.76
C PRO A 78 10.18 2.97 5.04
N VAL A 79 9.70 1.72 4.91
CA VAL A 79 9.45 0.82 6.04
C VAL A 79 10.63 -0.14 6.25
N THR A 80 11.13 -0.74 5.17
CA THR A 80 12.16 -1.78 5.23
C THR A 80 13.56 -1.25 4.91
N GLY A 81 13.65 -0.06 4.28
CA GLY A 81 14.92 0.50 3.80
C GLY A 81 15.47 -0.21 2.55
N THR A 82 14.79 -1.22 2.04
CA THR A 82 15.22 -1.96 0.84
C THR A 82 15.04 -1.10 -0.41
N PRO A 83 16.00 -1.11 -1.36
CA PRO A 83 15.85 -0.41 -2.63
C PRO A 83 14.65 -0.95 -3.43
N PHE A 84 13.95 -0.06 -4.13
CA PHE A 84 13.00 -0.47 -5.16
C PHE A 84 13.75 -1.03 -6.38
N THR A 85 13.19 -2.05 -7.00
CA THR A 85 13.72 -2.60 -8.23
C THR A 85 13.10 -1.86 -9.41
N TYR A 86 13.94 -1.29 -10.26
CA TYR A 86 13.54 -0.65 -11.51
C TYR A 86 14.01 -1.52 -12.68
N ARG A 87 13.13 -1.76 -13.64
CA ARG A 87 13.43 -2.50 -14.87
C ARG A 87 12.87 -1.76 -16.06
N LEU A 88 13.71 -1.45 -17.03
CA LEU A 88 13.30 -0.92 -18.30
C LEU A 88 12.77 -2.07 -19.18
N LYS A 89 11.52 -1.99 -19.64
CA LYS A 89 10.90 -2.98 -20.53
C LYS A 89 11.03 -2.58 -21.99
N SER A 90 10.74 -1.31 -22.29
CA SER A 90 10.83 -0.73 -23.63
C SER A 90 11.14 0.77 -23.53
N SER A 91 11.15 1.46 -24.67
CA SER A 91 11.29 2.92 -24.69
C SER A 91 10.13 3.69 -24.03
N SER A 92 8.97 3.03 -23.87
CA SER A 92 7.73 3.60 -23.33
C SER A 92 7.11 2.78 -22.21
N GLU A 93 7.85 1.84 -21.62
CA GLU A 93 7.34 1.00 -20.54
C GLU A 93 8.46 0.64 -19.56
N TYR A 94 8.18 0.73 -18.27
CA TYR A 94 9.09 0.34 -17.21
C TYR A 94 8.35 -0.37 -16.08
N GLU A 95 9.08 -1.14 -15.30
CA GLU A 95 8.56 -1.78 -14.08
C GLU A 95 9.19 -1.19 -12.84
N LEU A 96 8.35 -1.00 -11.81
CA LEU A 96 8.77 -0.73 -10.44
C LEU A 96 8.29 -1.85 -9.53
N CYS A 97 9.23 -2.48 -8.82
CA CYS A 97 8.91 -3.56 -7.90
C CYS A 97 9.22 -3.16 -6.46
N ALA A 98 8.37 -3.61 -5.54
CA ALA A 98 8.54 -3.46 -4.11
C ALA A 98 8.09 -4.72 -3.37
N ILE A 99 8.49 -4.84 -2.09
CA ILE A 99 8.03 -5.91 -1.21
C ILE A 99 6.89 -5.38 -0.34
N PHE A 100 5.75 -6.08 -0.37
CA PHE A 100 4.54 -5.77 0.37
C PHE A 100 4.27 -6.79 1.48
N LEU A 101 3.73 -6.32 2.59
CA LEU A 101 3.45 -7.13 3.77
C LEU A 101 2.06 -7.73 3.77
N THR A 102 1.14 -7.12 3.00
CA THR A 102 -0.27 -7.52 2.89
C THR A 102 -0.68 -7.73 1.43
N ASP A 103 -1.87 -8.28 1.22
CA ASP A 103 -2.54 -8.37 -0.08
C ASP A 103 -3.74 -7.43 -0.04
N ASN A 104 -3.80 -6.44 -0.93
CA ASN A 104 -4.90 -5.47 -0.96
C ASN A 104 -5.94 -5.75 -2.04
N ARG A 105 -5.77 -6.79 -2.88
CA ARG A 105 -6.66 -7.11 -4.00
C ARG A 105 -8.05 -7.57 -3.57
N ASN A 106 -8.16 -8.11 -2.36
CA ASN A 106 -9.38 -8.66 -1.78
C ASN A 106 -9.91 -7.82 -0.61
N ALA A 107 -9.49 -6.57 -0.48
CA ALA A 107 -10.02 -5.68 0.56
C ALA A 107 -11.51 -5.37 0.30
N PRO A 108 -12.34 -5.20 1.36
CA PRO A 108 -13.79 -5.03 1.21
C PRO A 108 -14.22 -3.84 0.32
N ASP A 109 -13.43 -2.77 0.33
CA ASP A 109 -13.72 -1.52 -0.40
C ASP A 109 -12.75 -1.30 -1.58
N VAL A 110 -12.16 -2.39 -2.12
CA VAL A 110 -11.17 -2.27 -3.17
C VAL A 110 -11.83 -1.85 -4.49
N ASN A 111 -11.32 -0.78 -5.08
CA ASN A 111 -11.63 -0.46 -6.46
C ASN A 111 -10.78 -1.35 -7.38
N THR A 112 -11.41 -2.30 -8.06
CA THR A 112 -10.72 -3.25 -8.95
C THR A 112 -10.01 -2.60 -10.15
N THR A 113 -10.29 -1.33 -10.42
CA THR A 113 -9.59 -0.54 -11.44
C THR A 113 -8.39 0.24 -10.90
N ASP A 114 -8.08 0.12 -9.60
CA ASP A 114 -6.91 0.77 -9.01
C ASP A 114 -5.63 0.09 -9.55
N PRO A 115 -4.73 0.83 -10.22
CA PRO A 115 -3.49 0.29 -10.75
C PRO A 115 -2.50 -0.15 -9.66
N TRP A 116 -2.75 0.22 -8.39
CA TRP A 116 -1.88 -0.08 -7.26
C TRP A 116 -2.31 -1.32 -6.45
N LEU A 117 -3.14 -2.18 -7.04
CA LEU A 117 -3.47 -3.47 -6.44
C LEU A 117 -2.25 -4.41 -6.49
N HIS A 118 -1.93 -5.00 -5.35
CA HIS A 118 -0.76 -5.88 -5.21
C HIS A 118 -1.04 -7.10 -4.36
N ALA A 119 -0.29 -8.17 -4.61
CA ALA A 119 -0.19 -9.32 -3.74
C ALA A 119 0.79 -9.05 -2.59
N LYS A 120 0.73 -9.86 -1.56
CA LYS A 120 1.77 -9.95 -0.55
C LYS A 120 3.06 -10.51 -1.16
N GLY A 121 4.21 -9.98 -0.72
CA GLY A 121 5.54 -10.36 -1.21
C GLY A 121 6.07 -9.36 -2.24
N GLU A 122 7.01 -9.80 -3.07
CA GLU A 122 7.51 -8.97 -4.15
C GLU A 122 6.44 -8.81 -5.25
N TYR A 123 6.14 -7.57 -5.58
CA TYR A 123 5.18 -7.24 -6.63
C TYR A 123 5.71 -6.12 -7.52
N CYS A 124 5.48 -6.27 -8.82
CA CYS A 124 5.96 -5.33 -9.85
C CYS A 124 4.79 -4.68 -10.57
N PHE A 125 4.82 -3.37 -10.69
CA PHE A 125 3.88 -2.58 -11.45
C PHE A 125 4.48 -2.22 -12.80
N SER A 126 3.81 -2.59 -13.91
CA SER A 126 4.14 -2.11 -15.26
C SER A 126 3.53 -0.74 -15.47
N LEU A 127 4.34 0.25 -15.79
CA LEU A 127 3.97 1.66 -15.87
C LEU A 127 4.34 2.24 -17.23
N ASP A 128 3.44 3.06 -17.76
CA ASP A 128 3.64 3.86 -18.97
C ASP A 128 3.89 5.33 -18.59
N PRO A 129 5.05 5.91 -18.92
CA PRO A 129 5.37 7.29 -18.57
C PRO A 129 4.48 8.34 -19.25
N ALA A 130 3.74 7.96 -20.28
CA ALA A 130 2.77 8.84 -20.94
C ALA A 130 1.46 8.96 -20.16
N GLN A 131 1.18 8.02 -19.25
CA GLN A 131 -0.01 8.03 -18.40
C GLN A 131 0.28 8.73 -17.08
N SER A 132 -0.70 9.50 -16.60
CA SER A 132 -0.60 10.10 -15.26
C SER A 132 -0.63 9.01 -14.18
N VAL A 133 0.31 9.10 -13.25
CA VAL A 133 0.32 8.21 -12.08
C VAL A 133 -0.74 8.70 -11.10
N ASN A 134 -1.74 7.86 -10.85
CA ASN A 134 -2.71 8.14 -9.80
C ASN A 134 -2.04 7.80 -8.45
N ILE A 135 -1.66 8.83 -7.68
CA ILE A 135 -1.06 8.61 -6.36
C ILE A 135 -2.15 8.07 -5.43
N PRO A 136 -1.96 6.88 -4.82
CA PRO A 136 -2.96 6.32 -3.93
C PRO A 136 -3.25 7.29 -2.79
N TRP A 137 -4.53 7.60 -2.59
CA TRP A 137 -4.92 8.43 -1.46
C TRP A 137 -4.71 7.65 -0.15
N VAL A 138 -3.87 8.18 0.72
CA VAL A 138 -3.65 7.63 2.06
C VAL A 138 -4.30 8.58 3.05
N PRO A 139 -5.33 8.14 3.80
CA PRO A 139 -5.88 8.94 4.87
C PRO A 139 -4.79 9.25 5.90
N ASN A 140 -4.58 10.53 6.18
CA ASN A 140 -3.75 10.98 7.29
C ASN A 140 -4.52 10.73 8.60
N TYR A 141 -4.21 9.65 9.30
CA TYR A 141 -4.66 9.40 10.67
C TYR A 141 -3.56 9.77 11.66
#